data_432624f823384de343b154ac91d2a741
#
_entry.id   432624f823384de343b154ac91d2a741
#
_cell.length_a   1.000
_cell.length_b   1.000
_cell.length_c   1.000
_cell.angle_alpha   90.00
_cell.angle_beta   90.00
_cell.angle_gamma   90.00
#
_symmetry.space_group_name_H-M   'P 1'
#
loop_
_entity.id
_entity.type
_entity.pdbx_description
1 polymer ?
#
loop_
_entity_poly.entity_id
_entity_poly.type
_entity_poly.pdbx_seq_one_letter_code
_entity_poly.pdbx_strand_id
1 'polypeptide(L)'
;MVIGIYVSFASIMGISQIIGSFVSPPIMERYGRKIAHFIVISSHLISWLMIGLAYNFEVLFAARLLQGLSIGMLSPLRSVLIGEYTSPKNRGAFLTIVSLTQTFGIFLVHLLGSLLYWQITALICMVFPLVSIVITFYSPESPSWLIKQGKREDCQRVFFWLRGEEERAELEEMIESQWHYKNTKLSEKSTQQTNKLQNMWTTVKKPEFYKPIILMMHAHVLVNFAGGPTMSVYSTQIITTLMGPEANAHFWMIFLDGQRFVFNTLAVFAINRFKRRTMMFATGGLSILSHFAISVYLYYKMQGSLVYDEMWIPIVLINIKILALAVGVFPVPNVIGGEVFPLQYRSIGGTISLLSFSGTFFLVLKTFTSLVENLGMYGVYLLYGGILSYCMMVIWILLPETKGKTLQQIENEFRGKPITSEEIEALTTCKIPEGQTVLNQNSTSKESGELLHK
;
A
#
# COMPACT_ATOMS: atom_id res chain seq x y z
N MET A 1 -33.40 2.24 -10.18
CA MET A 1 -33.08 0.91 -9.62
C MET A 1 -31.87 0.29 -10.29
N VAL A 2 -31.74 0.19 -11.62
CA VAL A 2 -30.62 -0.41 -12.35
C VAL A 2 -29.30 0.28 -12.04
N ILE A 3 -29.23 1.60 -12.09
CA ILE A 3 -27.99 2.38 -11.80
C ILE A 3 -27.49 2.11 -10.37
N GLY A 4 -28.40 2.05 -9.38
CA GLY A 4 -28.04 1.74 -7.99
C GLY A 4 -27.43 0.34 -7.82
N ILE A 5 -27.82 -0.62 -8.64
CA ILE A 5 -27.27 -1.98 -8.67
C ILE A 5 -25.84 -1.96 -9.23
N TYR A 6 -25.61 -1.27 -10.34
CA TYR A 6 -24.26 -1.14 -10.92
C TYR A 6 -23.28 -0.42 -9.99
N VAL A 7 -23.72 0.66 -9.34
CA VAL A 7 -22.91 1.40 -8.37
C VAL A 7 -22.56 0.52 -7.16
N SER A 8 -23.53 -0.26 -6.68
CA SER A 8 -23.29 -1.21 -5.58
C SER A 8 -22.32 -2.31 -5.99
N PHE A 9 -22.45 -2.83 -7.21
CA PHE A 9 -21.56 -3.81 -7.79
C PHE A 9 -20.11 -3.31 -7.91
N ALA A 10 -19.90 -2.07 -8.34
CA ALA A 10 -18.58 -1.47 -8.46
C ALA A 10 -17.94 -1.19 -7.09
N SER A 11 -18.72 -0.75 -6.11
CA SER A 11 -18.21 -0.31 -4.80
C SER A 11 -18.06 -1.43 -3.77
N ILE A 12 -18.78 -2.55 -3.91
CA ILE A 12 -18.81 -3.66 -2.93
C ILE A 12 -17.42 -4.24 -2.64
N MET A 13 -16.53 -4.22 -3.63
CA MET A 13 -15.14 -4.63 -3.46
C MET A 13 -14.41 -3.86 -2.35
N GLY A 14 -14.70 -2.56 -2.17
CA GLY A 14 -14.08 -1.75 -1.13
C GLY A 14 -14.44 -2.23 0.28
N ILE A 15 -15.69 -2.64 0.52
CA ILE A 15 -16.14 -3.17 1.82
C ILE A 15 -15.49 -4.53 2.08
N SER A 16 -15.55 -5.45 1.13
CA SER A 16 -14.93 -6.77 1.29
C SER A 16 -13.41 -6.71 1.43
N GLN A 17 -12.77 -5.71 0.81
CA GLN A 17 -11.34 -5.42 0.99
C GLN A 17 -11.00 -5.04 2.45
N ILE A 18 -11.85 -4.27 3.12
CA ILE A 18 -11.69 -3.95 4.54
C ILE A 18 -11.69 -5.23 5.37
N ILE A 19 -12.68 -6.10 5.16
CA ILE A 19 -12.78 -7.39 5.88
C ILE A 19 -11.53 -8.24 5.65
N GLY A 20 -11.10 -8.35 4.40
CA GLY A 20 -9.89 -9.11 4.03
C GLY A 20 -8.63 -8.61 4.73
N SER A 21 -8.48 -7.31 4.89
CA SER A 21 -7.33 -6.71 5.57
C SER A 21 -7.22 -7.11 7.05
N PHE A 22 -8.35 -7.37 7.73
CA PHE A 22 -8.37 -7.87 9.11
C PHE A 22 -8.16 -9.38 9.20
N VAL A 23 -8.61 -10.13 8.21
CA VAL A 23 -8.49 -11.59 8.19
C VAL A 23 -7.06 -12.06 7.91
N SER A 24 -6.29 -11.29 7.13
CA SER A 24 -4.95 -11.68 6.69
C SER A 24 -3.92 -11.82 7.83
N PRO A 25 -3.76 -10.86 8.78
CA PRO A 25 -2.73 -10.93 9.81
C PRO A 25 -2.82 -12.20 10.70
N PRO A 26 -3.99 -12.60 11.24
CA PRO A 26 -4.12 -13.84 12.01
C PRO A 26 -3.71 -15.09 11.24
N ILE A 27 -4.06 -15.16 9.95
CA ILE A 27 -3.71 -16.29 9.08
C ILE A 27 -2.19 -16.35 8.89
N MET A 28 -1.56 -15.19 8.59
CA MET A 28 -0.10 -15.10 8.41
C MET A 28 0.67 -15.47 9.68
N GLU A 29 0.18 -15.09 10.84
CA GLU A 29 0.86 -15.41 12.11
C GLU A 29 0.74 -16.89 12.47
N ARG A 30 -0.43 -17.48 12.26
CA ARG A 30 -0.71 -18.87 12.65
C ARG A 30 -0.15 -19.89 11.68
N TYR A 31 -0.34 -19.69 10.38
CA TYR A 31 -0.05 -20.70 9.35
C TYR A 31 1.19 -20.39 8.51
N GLY A 32 1.76 -19.20 8.65
CA GLY A 32 2.89 -18.74 7.84
C GLY A 32 2.49 -17.96 6.61
N ARG A 33 3.49 -17.37 5.95
CA ARG A 33 3.26 -16.48 4.82
C ARG A 33 2.95 -17.23 3.53
N LYS A 34 3.58 -18.39 3.33
CA LYS A 34 3.35 -19.27 2.19
C LYS A 34 1.91 -19.78 2.14
N ILE A 35 1.39 -20.32 3.24
CA ILE A 35 0.02 -20.83 3.31
C ILE A 35 -0.99 -19.66 3.18
N ALA A 36 -0.74 -18.54 3.84
CA ALA A 36 -1.57 -17.35 3.69
C ALA A 36 -1.66 -16.92 2.21
N HIS A 37 -0.54 -16.93 1.49
CA HIS A 37 -0.49 -16.59 0.07
C HIS A 37 -1.29 -17.58 -0.78
N PHE A 38 -1.20 -18.88 -0.51
CA PHE A 38 -2.04 -19.89 -1.18
C PHE A 38 -3.53 -19.61 -0.98
N ILE A 39 -3.97 -19.30 0.24
CA ILE A 39 -5.38 -19.02 0.55
C ILE A 39 -5.85 -17.80 -0.26
N VAL A 40 -5.05 -16.73 -0.26
CA VAL A 40 -5.36 -15.48 -0.98
C VAL A 40 -5.47 -15.72 -2.48
N ILE A 41 -4.47 -16.39 -3.07
CA ILE A 41 -4.45 -16.59 -4.52
C ILE A 41 -5.52 -17.57 -4.96
N SER A 42 -5.78 -18.63 -4.19
CA SER A 42 -6.87 -19.57 -4.48
C SER A 42 -8.23 -18.88 -4.45
N SER A 43 -8.47 -18.01 -3.47
CA SER A 43 -9.69 -17.19 -3.42
C SER A 43 -9.81 -16.28 -4.64
N HIS A 44 -8.68 -15.69 -5.07
CA HIS A 44 -8.64 -14.81 -6.25
C HIS A 44 -8.87 -15.60 -7.56
N LEU A 45 -8.29 -16.80 -7.68
CA LEU A 45 -8.53 -17.72 -8.80
C LEU A 45 -9.99 -18.11 -8.91
N ILE A 46 -10.60 -18.51 -7.79
CA ILE A 46 -12.02 -18.87 -7.74
C ILE A 46 -12.89 -17.67 -8.15
N SER A 47 -12.55 -16.46 -7.71
CA SER A 47 -13.33 -15.27 -8.09
C SER A 47 -13.28 -15.00 -9.59
N TRP A 48 -12.12 -15.15 -10.25
CA TRP A 48 -12.02 -15.01 -11.71
C TRP A 48 -12.78 -16.11 -12.46
N LEU A 49 -12.71 -17.35 -11.97
CA LEU A 49 -13.49 -18.45 -12.53
C LEU A 49 -15.00 -18.21 -12.42
N MET A 50 -15.47 -17.73 -11.26
CA MET A 50 -16.86 -17.36 -11.05
C MET A 50 -17.30 -16.25 -12.02
N ILE A 51 -16.46 -15.22 -12.25
CA ILE A 51 -16.74 -14.17 -13.22
C ILE A 51 -16.84 -14.77 -14.63
N GLY A 52 -15.85 -15.59 -15.06
CA GLY A 52 -15.83 -16.18 -16.38
C GLY A 52 -17.00 -17.10 -16.69
N LEU A 53 -17.54 -17.77 -15.67
CA LEU A 53 -18.69 -18.71 -15.79
C LEU A 53 -20.02 -18.09 -15.35
N ALA A 54 -20.06 -16.81 -15.01
CA ALA A 54 -21.27 -16.19 -14.49
C ALA A 54 -22.37 -16.09 -15.56
N TYR A 55 -23.56 -16.55 -15.19
CA TYR A 55 -24.78 -16.50 -16.00
C TYR A 55 -25.87 -15.60 -15.39
N ASN A 56 -25.69 -15.16 -14.13
CA ASN A 56 -26.61 -14.24 -13.46
C ASN A 56 -25.84 -13.20 -12.65
N PHE A 57 -26.56 -12.14 -12.23
CA PHE A 57 -25.99 -11.05 -11.45
C PHE A 57 -25.51 -11.49 -10.05
N GLU A 58 -26.18 -12.45 -9.43
CA GLU A 58 -25.85 -12.92 -8.08
C GLU A 58 -24.47 -13.58 -8.02
N VAL A 59 -24.15 -14.40 -9.03
CA VAL A 59 -22.81 -15.02 -9.16
C VAL A 59 -21.74 -13.95 -9.38
N LEU A 60 -22.00 -12.95 -10.23
CA LEU A 60 -21.09 -11.82 -10.43
C LEU A 60 -20.87 -11.03 -9.14
N PHE A 61 -21.93 -10.80 -8.37
CA PHE A 61 -21.87 -10.08 -7.10
C PHE A 61 -21.05 -10.86 -6.05
N ALA A 62 -21.31 -12.16 -5.91
CA ALA A 62 -20.54 -13.05 -5.04
C ALA A 62 -19.06 -13.11 -5.45
N ALA A 63 -18.78 -13.18 -6.75
CA ALA A 63 -17.41 -13.16 -7.28
C ALA A 63 -16.68 -11.85 -6.92
N ARG A 64 -17.35 -10.70 -7.02
CA ARG A 64 -16.78 -9.40 -6.62
C ARG A 64 -16.52 -9.28 -5.13
N LEU A 65 -17.41 -9.84 -4.29
CA LEU A 65 -17.15 -9.93 -2.84
C LEU A 65 -15.90 -10.75 -2.53
N LEU A 66 -15.78 -11.92 -3.15
CA LEU A 66 -14.63 -12.79 -2.98
C LEU A 66 -13.33 -12.14 -3.52
N GLN A 67 -13.42 -11.43 -4.65
CA GLN A 67 -12.31 -10.71 -5.25
C GLN A 67 -11.83 -9.58 -4.33
N GLY A 68 -12.75 -8.78 -3.78
CA GLY A 68 -12.42 -7.74 -2.81
C GLY A 68 -11.79 -8.30 -1.53
N LEU A 69 -12.32 -9.41 -0.99
CA LEU A 69 -11.75 -10.11 0.16
C LEU A 69 -10.30 -10.55 -0.13
N SER A 70 -10.06 -11.14 -1.30
CA SER A 70 -8.72 -11.59 -1.71
C SER A 70 -7.73 -10.42 -1.82
N ILE A 71 -8.13 -9.30 -2.44
CA ILE A 71 -7.30 -8.09 -2.58
C ILE A 71 -7.01 -7.50 -1.19
N GLY A 72 -8.02 -7.48 -0.31
CA GLY A 72 -7.86 -7.03 1.07
C GLY A 72 -6.85 -7.87 1.86
N MET A 73 -6.90 -9.18 1.73
CA MET A 73 -5.92 -10.09 2.34
C MET A 73 -4.53 -9.95 1.72
N LEU A 74 -4.44 -9.72 0.40
CA LEU A 74 -3.17 -9.59 -0.31
C LEU A 74 -2.39 -8.34 0.12
N SER A 75 -3.06 -7.25 0.43
CA SER A 75 -2.41 -5.96 0.70
C SER A 75 -1.42 -6.00 1.89
N PRO A 76 -1.79 -6.44 3.11
CA PRO A 76 -0.85 -6.58 4.22
C PRO A 76 0.16 -7.72 3.97
N LEU A 77 -0.27 -8.84 3.39
CA LEU A 77 0.60 -9.98 3.09
C LEU A 77 1.74 -9.60 2.15
N ARG A 78 1.45 -8.88 1.08
CA ARG A 78 2.44 -8.37 0.11
C ARG A 78 3.51 -7.51 0.77
N SER A 79 3.09 -6.58 1.63
CA SER A 79 4.02 -5.69 2.34
C SER A 79 4.94 -6.45 3.28
N VAL A 80 4.42 -7.48 3.96
CA VAL A 80 5.18 -8.37 4.84
C VAL A 80 6.14 -9.23 4.02
N LEU A 81 5.68 -9.86 2.94
CA LEU A 81 6.53 -10.70 2.07
C LEU A 81 7.70 -9.91 1.49
N ILE A 82 7.44 -8.72 0.93
CA ILE A 82 8.52 -7.86 0.41
C ILE A 82 9.49 -7.49 1.53
N GLY A 83 8.98 -7.15 2.72
CA GLY A 83 9.81 -6.80 3.87
C GLY A 83 10.70 -7.94 4.38
N GLU A 84 10.22 -9.19 4.33
CA GLU A 84 10.91 -10.37 4.87
C GLU A 84 11.80 -11.08 3.85
N TYR A 85 11.44 -11.02 2.54
CA TYR A 85 12.19 -11.71 1.47
C TYR A 85 13.28 -10.85 0.85
N THR A 86 13.16 -9.51 0.89
CA THR A 86 14.10 -8.62 0.23
C THR A 86 15.01 -7.90 1.22
N SER A 87 16.24 -7.63 0.78
CA SER A 87 17.18 -6.82 1.56
C SER A 87 16.66 -5.37 1.70
N PRO A 88 17.03 -4.67 2.79
CA PRO A 88 16.64 -3.27 3.01
C PRO A 88 16.99 -2.36 1.83
N LYS A 89 18.13 -2.61 1.17
CA LYS A 89 18.61 -1.87 0.00
C LYS A 89 17.65 -1.94 -1.19
N ASN A 90 17.05 -3.10 -1.45
CA ASN A 90 16.23 -3.36 -2.63
C ASN A 90 14.72 -3.23 -2.36
N ARG A 91 14.30 -3.15 -1.10
CA ARG A 91 12.88 -3.11 -0.67
C ARG A 91 12.08 -2.00 -1.35
N GLY A 92 12.66 -0.80 -1.48
CA GLY A 92 12.02 0.33 -2.14
C GLY A 92 11.73 0.06 -3.62
N ALA A 93 12.66 -0.56 -4.33
CA ALA A 93 12.48 -0.93 -5.74
C ALA A 93 11.33 -1.94 -5.91
N PHE A 94 11.28 -2.99 -5.06
CA PHE A 94 10.19 -3.96 -5.11
C PHE A 94 8.82 -3.36 -4.80
N LEU A 95 8.73 -2.44 -3.83
CA LEU A 95 7.49 -1.71 -3.55
C LEU A 95 7.03 -0.85 -4.73
N THR A 96 7.96 -0.28 -5.48
CA THR A 96 7.62 0.51 -6.68
C THR A 96 7.18 -0.38 -7.84
N ILE A 97 7.79 -1.57 -8.01
CA ILE A 97 7.36 -2.57 -9.01
C ILE A 97 5.91 -2.99 -8.78
N VAL A 98 5.44 -3.03 -7.52
CA VAL A 98 4.03 -3.32 -7.22
C VAL A 98 3.08 -2.29 -7.85
N SER A 99 3.41 -0.99 -7.80
CA SER A 99 2.61 0.04 -8.44
C SER A 99 2.62 -0.09 -9.97
N LEU A 100 3.76 -0.49 -10.53
CA LEU A 100 3.92 -0.72 -11.96
C LEU A 100 3.07 -1.90 -12.44
N THR A 101 3.13 -3.04 -11.73
CA THR A 101 2.33 -4.22 -12.08
C THR A 101 0.83 -3.98 -11.93
N GLN A 102 0.42 -3.15 -10.97
CA GLN A 102 -0.98 -2.75 -10.82
C GLN A 102 -1.48 -1.93 -12.02
N THR A 103 -0.70 -0.95 -12.49
CA THR A 103 -1.07 -0.16 -13.68
C THR A 103 -1.05 -1.01 -14.95
N PHE A 104 -0.10 -1.93 -15.08
CA PHE A 104 -0.08 -2.90 -16.18
C PHE A 104 -1.33 -3.79 -16.18
N GLY A 105 -1.75 -4.28 -15.02
CA GLY A 105 -2.97 -5.08 -14.89
C GLY A 105 -4.23 -4.33 -15.33
N ILE A 106 -4.36 -3.04 -14.96
CA ILE A 106 -5.48 -2.19 -15.41
C ILE A 106 -5.46 -2.04 -16.93
N PHE A 107 -4.32 -1.68 -17.50
CA PHE A 107 -4.15 -1.57 -18.96
C PHE A 107 -4.52 -2.87 -19.67
N LEU A 108 -4.04 -4.01 -19.19
CA LEU A 108 -4.29 -5.32 -19.80
C LEU A 108 -5.78 -5.69 -19.77
N VAL A 109 -6.46 -5.48 -18.63
CA VAL A 109 -7.90 -5.79 -18.49
C VAL A 109 -8.74 -4.88 -19.38
N HIS A 110 -8.42 -3.60 -19.49
CA HIS A 110 -9.13 -2.69 -20.38
C HIS A 110 -8.87 -3.02 -21.86
N LEU A 111 -7.64 -3.38 -22.21
CA LEU A 111 -7.29 -3.81 -23.57
C LEU A 111 -8.07 -5.08 -23.95
N LEU A 112 -8.00 -6.12 -23.12
CA LEU A 112 -8.71 -7.37 -23.38
C LEU A 112 -10.23 -7.19 -23.37
N GLY A 113 -10.77 -6.43 -22.42
CA GLY A 113 -12.20 -6.19 -22.28
C GLY A 113 -12.81 -5.31 -23.38
N SER A 114 -11.99 -4.54 -24.11
CA SER A 114 -12.45 -3.80 -25.30
C SER A 114 -12.40 -4.62 -26.60
N LEU A 115 -11.61 -5.70 -26.62
CA LEU A 115 -11.45 -6.58 -27.79
C LEU A 115 -12.25 -7.88 -27.69
N LEU A 116 -12.52 -8.34 -26.46
CA LEU A 116 -13.11 -9.64 -26.17
C LEU A 116 -14.34 -9.50 -25.28
N TYR A 117 -15.20 -10.51 -25.28
CA TYR A 117 -16.27 -10.61 -24.30
C TYR A 117 -15.73 -10.70 -22.88
N TRP A 118 -16.42 -10.10 -21.93
CA TRP A 118 -15.98 -10.00 -20.53
C TRP A 118 -15.74 -11.37 -19.86
N GLN A 119 -16.48 -12.43 -20.26
CA GLN A 119 -16.24 -13.79 -19.76
C GLN A 119 -14.88 -14.32 -20.23
N ILE A 120 -14.54 -14.13 -21.52
CA ILE A 120 -13.26 -14.57 -22.08
C ILE A 120 -12.13 -13.78 -21.43
N THR A 121 -12.30 -12.47 -21.25
CA THR A 121 -11.34 -11.63 -20.54
C THR A 121 -11.08 -12.16 -19.12
N ALA A 122 -12.14 -12.54 -18.40
CA ALA A 122 -12.01 -13.10 -17.05
C ALA A 122 -11.24 -14.44 -17.03
N LEU A 123 -11.51 -15.32 -18.00
CA LEU A 123 -10.78 -16.61 -18.13
C LEU A 123 -9.31 -16.42 -18.48
N ILE A 124 -8.98 -15.43 -19.31
CA ILE A 124 -7.57 -15.08 -19.60
C ILE A 124 -6.91 -14.53 -18.33
N CYS A 125 -7.57 -13.64 -17.59
CA CYS A 125 -7.04 -13.08 -16.35
C CYS A 125 -6.81 -14.16 -15.26
N MET A 126 -7.51 -15.28 -15.32
CA MET A 126 -7.31 -16.44 -14.41
C MET A 126 -5.91 -17.06 -14.53
N VAL A 127 -5.22 -16.87 -15.68
CA VAL A 127 -3.85 -17.39 -15.89
C VAL A 127 -2.85 -16.81 -14.85
N PHE A 128 -3.00 -15.53 -14.49
CA PHE A 128 -2.08 -14.88 -13.54
C PHE A 128 -2.11 -15.50 -12.13
N PRO A 129 -3.28 -15.68 -11.47
CA PRO A 129 -3.32 -16.39 -10.20
C PRO A 129 -2.89 -17.86 -10.33
N LEU A 130 -3.14 -18.56 -11.45
CA LEU A 130 -2.62 -19.91 -11.68
C LEU A 130 -1.09 -19.94 -11.67
N VAL A 131 -0.45 -19.07 -12.44
CA VAL A 131 1.02 -18.94 -12.44
C VAL A 131 1.53 -18.59 -11.04
N SER A 132 0.84 -17.70 -10.34
CA SER A 132 1.20 -17.32 -8.97
C SER A 132 1.09 -18.48 -7.97
N ILE A 133 0.11 -19.38 -8.11
CA ILE A 133 0.01 -20.62 -7.32
C ILE A 133 1.24 -21.50 -7.56
N VAL A 134 1.62 -21.71 -8.83
CA VAL A 134 2.80 -22.50 -9.18
C VAL A 134 4.06 -21.90 -8.56
N ILE A 135 4.28 -20.60 -8.70
CA ILE A 135 5.43 -19.91 -8.09
C ILE A 135 5.41 -20.06 -6.57
N THR A 136 4.25 -19.91 -5.92
CA THR A 136 4.12 -20.05 -4.47
C THR A 136 4.44 -21.47 -4.01
N PHE A 137 4.11 -22.46 -4.81
CA PHE A 137 4.42 -23.87 -4.47
C PHE A 137 5.93 -24.09 -4.33
N TYR A 138 6.74 -23.50 -5.20
CA TYR A 138 8.20 -23.59 -5.16
C TYR A 138 8.86 -22.56 -4.23
N SER A 139 8.13 -21.52 -3.79
CA SER A 139 8.67 -20.50 -2.90
C SER A 139 8.88 -21.06 -1.49
N PRO A 140 9.96 -20.69 -0.78
CA PRO A 140 10.17 -21.07 0.60
C PRO A 140 9.21 -20.32 1.55
N GLU A 141 9.15 -20.76 2.81
CA GLU A 141 8.47 -19.99 3.87
C GLU A 141 9.34 -18.82 4.34
N SER A 142 8.75 -17.80 4.97
CA SER A 142 9.49 -16.66 5.46
C SER A 142 10.52 -16.98 6.54
N PRO A 143 11.78 -16.48 6.43
CA PRO A 143 12.78 -16.62 7.48
C PRO A 143 12.33 -16.08 8.84
N SER A 144 11.66 -14.91 8.85
CA SER A 144 11.13 -14.28 10.06
C SER A 144 10.05 -15.12 10.75
N TRP A 145 9.26 -15.86 10.00
CA TRP A 145 8.26 -16.77 10.55
C TRP A 145 8.90 -18.08 11.06
N LEU A 146 9.86 -18.61 10.31
CA LEU A 146 10.59 -19.84 10.69
C LEU A 146 11.29 -19.70 12.04
N ILE A 147 11.96 -18.54 12.27
CA ILE A 147 12.64 -18.30 13.54
C ILE A 147 11.64 -18.14 14.71
N LYS A 148 10.45 -17.55 14.48
CA LYS A 148 9.36 -17.47 15.47
C LYS A 148 8.86 -18.85 15.88
N GLN A 149 8.86 -19.82 14.94
CA GLN A 149 8.49 -21.21 15.19
C GLN A 149 9.63 -22.05 15.82
N GLY A 150 10.82 -21.46 16.02
CA GLY A 150 11.98 -22.15 16.56
C GLY A 150 12.76 -23.00 15.55
N LYS A 151 12.45 -22.91 14.26
CA LYS A 151 13.10 -23.66 13.18
C LYS A 151 14.33 -22.91 12.67
N ARG A 152 15.41 -22.91 13.48
CA ARG A 152 16.61 -22.11 13.21
C ARG A 152 17.35 -22.54 11.95
N GLU A 153 17.52 -23.84 11.73
CA GLU A 153 18.24 -24.38 10.57
C GLU A 153 17.53 -24.07 9.25
N ASP A 154 16.20 -24.25 9.21
CA ASP A 154 15.40 -23.91 8.03
C ASP A 154 15.43 -22.38 7.78
N CYS A 155 15.40 -21.57 8.83
CA CYS A 155 15.53 -20.12 8.73
C CYS A 155 16.85 -19.73 8.07
N GLN A 156 17.99 -20.26 8.52
CA GLN A 156 19.31 -19.99 7.95
C GLN A 156 19.39 -20.42 6.48
N ARG A 157 18.93 -21.63 6.14
CA ARG A 157 18.90 -22.14 4.76
C ARG A 157 18.11 -21.23 3.84
N VAL A 158 16.91 -20.85 4.24
CA VAL A 158 16.02 -20.01 3.45
C VAL A 158 16.55 -18.57 3.34
N PHE A 159 17.11 -18.04 4.41
CA PHE A 159 17.69 -16.68 4.40
C PHE A 159 18.84 -16.59 3.41
N PHE A 160 19.79 -17.53 3.44
CA PHE A 160 20.91 -17.54 2.50
C PHE A 160 20.47 -17.81 1.05
N TRP A 161 19.42 -18.60 0.85
CA TRP A 161 18.85 -18.80 -0.47
C TRP A 161 18.22 -17.51 -1.05
N LEU A 162 17.59 -16.68 -0.21
CA LEU A 162 16.93 -15.43 -0.62
C LEU A 162 17.90 -14.27 -0.81
N ARG A 163 18.91 -14.15 0.07
CA ARG A 163 19.72 -12.93 0.21
C ARG A 163 21.23 -13.16 0.07
N GLY A 164 21.68 -14.39 0.01
CA GLY A 164 23.09 -14.76 -0.01
C GLY A 164 23.78 -14.68 1.35
N GLU A 165 25.06 -15.04 1.38
CA GLU A 165 25.86 -15.06 2.63
C GLU A 165 26.37 -13.68 3.06
N GLU A 166 26.32 -12.69 2.18
CA GLU A 166 26.81 -11.33 2.46
C GLU A 166 26.02 -10.63 3.57
N GLU A 167 24.76 -11.01 3.78
CA GLU A 167 23.87 -10.42 4.80
C GLU A 167 23.81 -11.24 6.10
N ARG A 168 24.83 -12.05 6.42
CA ARG A 168 24.89 -12.90 7.62
C ARG A 168 24.67 -12.11 8.93
N ALA A 169 25.20 -10.89 9.02
CA ALA A 169 25.02 -10.04 10.19
C ALA A 169 23.56 -9.71 10.47
N GLU A 170 22.75 -9.46 9.42
CA GLU A 170 21.30 -9.21 9.56
C GLU A 170 20.56 -10.46 10.05
N LEU A 171 20.99 -11.66 9.60
CA LEU A 171 20.43 -12.91 10.09
C LEU A 171 20.70 -13.11 11.58
N GLU A 172 21.90 -12.84 12.03
CA GLU A 172 22.28 -12.96 13.45
C GLU A 172 21.51 -11.99 14.32
N GLU A 173 21.40 -10.72 13.91
CA GLU A 173 20.57 -9.70 14.56
C GLU A 173 19.08 -10.12 14.63
N MET A 174 18.55 -10.69 13.54
CA MET A 174 17.17 -11.18 13.50
C MET A 174 16.96 -12.34 14.48
N ILE A 175 17.89 -13.26 14.59
CA ILE A 175 17.84 -14.41 15.53
C ILE A 175 17.90 -13.89 16.96
N GLU A 176 18.83 -12.99 17.26
CA GLU A 176 19.02 -12.43 18.59
C GLU A 176 17.82 -11.61 19.04
N SER A 177 17.27 -10.77 18.18
CA SER A 177 16.08 -9.97 18.47
C SER A 177 14.85 -10.83 18.81
N GLN A 178 14.67 -11.98 18.13
CA GLN A 178 13.57 -12.90 18.42
C GLN A 178 13.78 -13.67 19.74
N TRP A 179 15.01 -14.00 20.08
CA TRP A 179 15.34 -14.63 21.36
C TRP A 179 15.05 -13.67 22.53
N HIS A 180 15.47 -12.41 22.41
CA HIS A 180 15.15 -11.35 23.38
C HIS A 180 13.65 -11.12 23.52
N TYR A 181 12.91 -11.03 22.40
CA TYR A 181 11.45 -10.86 22.41
C TYR A 181 10.74 -12.01 23.14
N LYS A 182 11.18 -13.25 22.92
CA LYS A 182 10.60 -14.43 23.57
C LYS A 182 10.83 -14.42 25.08
N ASN A 183 12.03 -14.06 25.52
CA ASN A 183 12.38 -14.00 26.94
C ASN A 183 11.67 -12.84 27.66
N THR A 184 11.58 -11.67 27.04
CA THR A 184 10.85 -10.53 27.59
C THR A 184 9.36 -10.85 27.76
N LYS A 185 8.75 -11.52 26.77
CA LYS A 185 7.33 -11.91 26.84
C LYS A 185 7.02 -12.95 27.90
N LEU A 186 7.98 -13.77 28.27
CA LEU A 186 7.88 -14.73 29.37
C LEU A 186 7.92 -14.00 30.74
N SER A 187 8.74 -12.97 30.88
CA SER A 187 8.82 -12.14 32.11
C SER A 187 7.64 -11.18 32.26
N GLU A 188 7.11 -10.62 31.17
CA GLU A 188 5.95 -9.71 31.21
C GLU A 188 4.62 -10.39 31.51
N LYS A 189 4.46 -11.69 31.24
CA LYS A 189 3.23 -12.43 31.58
C LYS A 189 2.95 -12.49 33.09
N SER A 190 3.95 -12.22 33.90
CA SER A 190 3.83 -12.24 35.37
C SER A 190 3.43 -10.88 35.98
N THR A 191 3.46 -9.76 35.23
CA THR A 191 3.37 -8.41 35.84
C THR A 191 2.32 -7.46 35.23
N GLN A 192 1.70 -7.77 34.08
CA GLN A 192 0.85 -6.80 33.37
C GLN A 192 -0.58 -7.26 33.11
N GLN A 193 -1.43 -7.21 34.11
CA GLN A 193 -2.88 -7.36 33.90
C GLN A 193 -3.72 -6.10 34.16
N THR A 194 -3.13 -4.98 34.56
CA THR A 194 -3.95 -3.90 35.14
C THR A 194 -4.14 -2.60 34.35
N ASN A 195 -3.41 -2.33 33.24
CA ASN A 195 -3.54 -0.99 32.61
C ASN A 195 -3.46 -0.94 31.06
N LYS A 196 -3.95 -1.95 30.33
CA LYS A 196 -3.91 -1.94 28.84
C LYS A 196 -4.65 -0.74 28.21
N LEU A 197 -5.80 -0.36 28.74
CA LEU A 197 -6.60 0.76 28.22
C LEU A 197 -5.93 2.12 28.49
N GLN A 198 -5.34 2.30 29.66
CA GLN A 198 -4.65 3.54 30.01
C GLN A 198 -3.37 3.73 29.18
N ASN A 199 -2.61 2.65 28.95
CA ASN A 199 -1.44 2.65 28.07
C ASN A 199 -1.80 2.88 26.60
N MET A 200 -2.93 2.36 26.12
CA MET A 200 -3.45 2.69 24.79
C MET A 200 -3.75 4.19 24.64
N TRP A 201 -4.41 4.78 25.63
CA TRP A 201 -4.80 6.18 25.60
C TRP A 201 -3.60 7.13 25.64
N THR A 202 -2.56 6.79 26.41
CA THR A 202 -1.29 7.53 26.40
C THR A 202 -0.53 7.40 25.08
N THR A 203 -0.56 6.22 24.45
CA THR A 203 0.08 5.97 23.16
C THR A 203 -0.56 6.77 22.03
N VAL A 204 -1.89 6.84 22.00
CA VAL A 204 -2.62 7.59 20.95
C VAL A 204 -2.30 9.08 20.97
N LYS A 205 -1.96 9.64 22.14
CA LYS A 205 -1.59 11.06 22.30
C LYS A 205 -0.16 11.40 21.85
N LYS A 206 0.70 10.39 21.61
CA LYS A 206 2.09 10.63 21.21
C LYS A 206 2.17 11.16 19.77
N PRO A 207 2.91 12.27 19.51
CA PRO A 207 3.03 12.85 18.17
C PRO A 207 3.58 11.88 17.14
N GLU A 208 4.53 11.04 17.52
CA GLU A 208 5.12 9.99 16.68
C GLU A 208 4.15 8.85 16.34
N PHE A 209 3.01 8.77 17.04
CA PHE A 209 1.94 7.82 16.71
C PHE A 209 0.89 8.44 15.80
N TYR A 210 0.26 9.58 16.20
CA TYR A 210 -0.90 10.09 15.47
C TYR A 210 -0.55 10.88 14.21
N LYS A 211 0.59 11.62 14.18
CA LYS A 211 0.97 12.42 13.00
C LYS A 211 1.18 11.56 11.73
N PRO A 212 1.95 10.44 11.75
CA PRO A 212 2.06 9.56 10.61
C PRO A 212 0.72 8.96 10.15
N ILE A 213 -0.18 8.64 11.10
CA ILE A 213 -1.50 8.11 10.79
C ILE A 213 -2.33 9.16 10.06
N ILE A 214 -2.43 10.38 10.59
CA ILE A 214 -3.17 11.49 9.95
C ILE A 214 -2.58 11.79 8.57
N LEU A 215 -1.26 11.86 8.44
CA LEU A 215 -0.57 12.06 7.17
C LEU A 215 -0.98 11.00 6.13
N MET A 216 -0.90 9.73 6.50
CA MET A 216 -1.22 8.64 5.58
C MET A 216 -2.71 8.55 5.25
N MET A 217 -3.61 8.85 6.19
CA MET A 217 -5.04 8.96 5.91
C MET A 217 -5.32 10.01 4.83
N HIS A 218 -4.75 11.22 4.96
CA HIS A 218 -4.92 12.28 3.96
C HIS A 218 -4.24 11.95 2.63
N ALA A 219 -3.09 11.29 2.66
CA ALA A 219 -2.42 10.81 1.45
C ALA A 219 -3.29 9.79 0.68
N HIS A 220 -3.97 8.87 1.37
CA HIS A 220 -4.88 7.91 0.74
C HIS A 220 -6.18 8.55 0.23
N VAL A 221 -6.74 9.52 0.95
CA VAL A 221 -7.85 10.35 0.45
C VAL A 221 -7.42 11.05 -0.84
N LEU A 222 -6.26 11.69 -0.83
CA LEU A 222 -5.72 12.38 -2.01
C LEU A 222 -5.55 11.43 -3.20
N VAL A 223 -4.98 10.24 -3.02
CA VAL A 223 -4.83 9.22 -4.09
C VAL A 223 -6.17 8.83 -4.70
N ASN A 224 -7.17 8.54 -3.87
CA ASN A 224 -8.46 8.06 -4.35
C ASN A 224 -9.27 9.17 -5.04
N PHE A 225 -9.28 10.38 -4.49
CA PHE A 225 -9.97 11.53 -5.07
C PHE A 225 -9.23 12.16 -6.28
N ALA A 226 -7.92 11.87 -6.47
CA ALA A 226 -7.22 12.23 -7.70
C ALA A 226 -7.73 11.50 -8.96
N GLY A 227 -8.67 10.57 -8.76
CA GLY A 227 -9.44 9.96 -9.84
C GLY A 227 -8.86 8.65 -10.37
N GLY A 228 -7.94 8.00 -9.63
CA GLY A 228 -7.45 6.67 -9.99
C GLY A 228 -8.57 5.63 -10.08
N PRO A 229 -9.36 5.43 -9.01
CA PRO A 229 -10.48 4.49 -9.01
C PRO A 229 -11.58 4.84 -10.02
N THR A 230 -11.95 6.12 -10.14
CA THR A 230 -13.00 6.56 -11.08
C THR A 230 -12.60 6.37 -12.53
N MET A 231 -11.33 6.63 -12.89
CA MET A 231 -10.81 6.35 -14.23
C MET A 231 -10.74 4.86 -14.54
N SER A 232 -10.54 4.00 -13.54
CA SER A 232 -10.51 2.55 -13.76
C SER A 232 -11.91 1.92 -13.88
N VAL A 233 -12.96 2.55 -13.35
CA VAL A 233 -14.32 1.99 -13.33
C VAL A 233 -15.27 2.72 -14.28
N TYR A 234 -15.15 4.05 -14.39
CA TYR A 234 -16.06 4.93 -15.14
C TYR A 234 -15.35 5.63 -16.32
N SER A 235 -14.24 5.06 -16.82
CA SER A 235 -13.42 5.65 -17.88
C SER A 235 -14.22 6.01 -19.13
N THR A 236 -15.05 5.12 -19.64
CA THR A 236 -15.88 5.36 -20.82
C THR A 236 -16.85 6.53 -20.63
N GLN A 237 -17.52 6.60 -19.48
CA GLN A 237 -18.43 7.70 -19.13
C GLN A 237 -17.67 9.04 -19.04
N ILE A 238 -16.50 9.04 -18.41
CA ILE A 238 -15.68 10.25 -18.27
C ILE A 238 -15.18 10.74 -19.64
N ILE A 239 -14.69 9.82 -20.47
CA ILE A 239 -14.17 10.12 -21.81
C ILE A 239 -15.28 10.65 -22.71
N THR A 240 -16.44 10.01 -22.78
CA THR A 240 -17.56 10.48 -23.61
C THR A 240 -18.07 11.84 -23.15
N THR A 241 -18.11 12.11 -21.84
CA THR A 241 -18.51 13.44 -21.33
C THR A 241 -17.49 14.53 -21.69
N LEU A 242 -16.19 14.23 -21.65
CA LEU A 242 -15.13 15.19 -21.95
C LEU A 242 -14.97 15.45 -23.45
N MET A 243 -14.90 14.38 -24.25
CA MET A 243 -14.55 14.44 -25.66
C MET A 243 -15.77 14.50 -26.60
N GLY A 244 -16.96 14.16 -26.06
CA GLY A 244 -18.20 14.07 -26.85
C GLY A 244 -18.51 12.62 -27.31
N PRO A 245 -19.75 12.41 -27.79
CA PRO A 245 -20.23 11.07 -28.18
C PRO A 245 -19.54 10.49 -29.44
N GLU A 246 -18.96 11.36 -30.27
CA GLU A 246 -18.20 10.98 -31.49
C GLU A 246 -16.86 10.31 -31.17
N ALA A 247 -16.33 10.52 -29.96
CA ALA A 247 -15.04 9.97 -29.55
C ALA A 247 -15.14 8.46 -29.30
N ASN A 248 -14.21 7.69 -29.87
CA ASN A 248 -14.09 6.27 -29.55
C ASN A 248 -13.55 6.11 -28.11
N ALA A 249 -14.50 6.00 -27.15
CA ALA A 249 -14.16 5.93 -25.73
C ALA A 249 -13.27 4.73 -25.36
N HIS A 250 -13.44 3.58 -26.05
CA HIS A 250 -12.59 2.39 -25.81
C HIS A 250 -11.16 2.61 -26.26
N PHE A 251 -10.95 3.24 -27.42
CA PHE A 251 -9.62 3.59 -27.90
C PHE A 251 -8.91 4.53 -26.93
N TRP A 252 -9.58 5.60 -26.53
CA TRP A 252 -9.00 6.58 -25.59
C TRP A 252 -8.75 5.98 -24.20
N MET A 253 -9.60 5.09 -23.73
CA MET A 253 -9.38 4.38 -22.45
C MET A 253 -8.07 3.58 -22.50
N ILE A 254 -7.88 2.77 -23.56
CA ILE A 254 -6.65 1.96 -23.72
C ILE A 254 -5.42 2.86 -23.84
N PHE A 255 -5.52 3.92 -24.65
CA PHE A 255 -4.42 4.87 -24.86
C PHE A 255 -3.99 5.54 -23.54
N LEU A 256 -4.95 6.01 -22.74
CA LEU A 256 -4.69 6.68 -21.46
C LEU A 256 -4.11 5.71 -20.42
N ASP A 257 -4.55 4.45 -20.39
CA ASP A 257 -3.97 3.44 -19.50
C ASP A 257 -2.58 3.00 -19.93
N GLY A 258 -2.33 2.87 -21.22
CA GLY A 258 -0.99 2.63 -21.75
C GLY A 258 -0.03 3.76 -21.41
N GLN A 259 -0.47 5.00 -21.56
CA GLN A 259 0.29 6.17 -21.14
C GLN A 259 0.53 6.22 -19.63
N ARG A 260 -0.48 5.87 -18.81
CA ARG A 260 -0.35 5.76 -17.36
C ARG A 260 0.72 4.72 -16.99
N PHE A 261 0.78 3.60 -17.70
CA PHE A 261 1.81 2.58 -17.50
C PHE A 261 3.20 3.11 -17.82
N VAL A 262 3.38 3.83 -18.93
CA VAL A 262 4.65 4.47 -19.31
C VAL A 262 5.07 5.50 -18.25
N PHE A 263 4.16 6.38 -17.83
CA PHE A 263 4.47 7.38 -16.81
C PHE A 263 4.79 6.77 -15.44
N ASN A 264 4.15 5.67 -15.08
CA ASN A 264 4.47 4.97 -13.84
C ASN A 264 5.86 4.29 -13.93
N THR A 265 6.25 3.82 -15.11
CA THR A 265 7.63 3.33 -15.33
C THR A 265 8.65 4.44 -15.12
N LEU A 266 8.39 5.65 -15.65
CA LEU A 266 9.24 6.82 -15.40
C LEU A 266 9.27 7.21 -13.92
N ALA A 267 8.16 7.04 -13.20
CA ALA A 267 8.09 7.31 -11.77
C ALA A 267 9.06 6.46 -10.95
N VAL A 268 9.34 5.22 -11.34
CA VAL A 268 10.32 4.34 -10.68
C VAL A 268 11.71 5.02 -10.64
N PHE A 269 12.11 5.62 -11.76
CA PHE A 269 13.39 6.35 -11.84
C PHE A 269 13.33 7.69 -11.10
N ALA A 270 12.21 8.42 -11.23
CA ALA A 270 12.02 9.72 -10.59
C ALA A 270 12.05 9.63 -9.05
N ILE A 271 11.42 8.61 -8.46
CA ILE A 271 11.41 8.40 -7.00
C ILE A 271 12.83 8.23 -6.45
N ASN A 272 13.72 7.56 -7.17
CA ASN A 272 15.10 7.39 -6.74
C ASN A 272 15.92 8.69 -6.86
N ARG A 273 15.59 9.57 -7.80
CA ARG A 273 16.35 10.82 -8.07
C ARG A 273 15.87 12.01 -7.25
N PHE A 274 14.55 12.19 -7.09
CA PHE A 274 13.97 13.36 -6.45
C PHE A 274 13.62 13.13 -4.97
N LYS A 275 13.48 14.24 -4.22
CA LYS A 275 12.98 14.25 -2.84
C LYS A 275 11.49 13.88 -2.82
N ARG A 276 11.06 13.07 -1.81
CA ARG A 276 9.64 12.61 -1.70
C ARG A 276 8.70 13.80 -1.55
N ARG A 277 9.08 14.76 -0.72
CA ARG A 277 8.30 15.97 -0.47
C ARG A 277 8.12 16.79 -1.74
N THR A 278 9.18 17.04 -2.49
CA THR A 278 9.14 17.81 -3.76
C THR A 278 8.27 17.11 -4.79
N MET A 279 8.41 15.79 -4.96
CA MET A 279 7.56 15.02 -5.89
C MET A 279 6.09 15.11 -5.51
N MET A 280 5.76 14.93 -4.22
CA MET A 280 4.38 15.00 -3.73
C MET A 280 3.73 16.34 -4.02
N PHE A 281 4.44 17.46 -3.77
CA PHE A 281 3.89 18.81 -4.00
C PHE A 281 3.79 19.16 -5.48
N ALA A 282 4.79 18.82 -6.28
CA ALA A 282 4.75 19.10 -7.71
C ALA A 282 3.60 18.33 -8.40
N THR A 283 3.49 17.03 -8.14
CA THR A 283 2.45 16.21 -8.78
C THR A 283 1.07 16.42 -8.16
N GLY A 284 0.97 16.63 -6.85
CA GLY A 284 -0.28 16.98 -6.18
C GLY A 284 -0.81 18.33 -6.61
N GLY A 285 0.05 19.35 -6.71
CA GLY A 285 -0.31 20.67 -7.25
C GLY A 285 -0.79 20.59 -8.71
N LEU A 286 -0.07 19.84 -9.55
CA LEU A 286 -0.48 19.60 -10.92
C LEU A 286 -1.82 18.86 -11.01
N SER A 287 -2.08 17.89 -10.11
CA SER A 287 -3.36 17.20 -10.02
C SER A 287 -4.50 18.14 -9.65
N ILE A 288 -4.29 19.02 -8.66
CA ILE A 288 -5.29 20.04 -8.26
C ILE A 288 -5.59 20.97 -9.43
N LEU A 289 -4.56 21.53 -10.06
CA LEU A 289 -4.73 22.43 -11.21
C LEU A 289 -5.49 21.75 -12.35
N SER A 290 -5.18 20.48 -12.66
CA SER A 290 -5.87 19.74 -13.72
C SER A 290 -7.34 19.49 -13.38
N HIS A 291 -7.70 19.24 -12.11
CA HIS A 291 -9.10 19.08 -11.69
C HIS A 291 -9.90 20.37 -11.85
N PHE A 292 -9.35 21.49 -11.42
CA PHE A 292 -10.01 22.81 -11.62
C PHE A 292 -10.10 23.17 -13.10
N ALA A 293 -9.05 22.94 -13.89
CA ALA A 293 -9.06 23.21 -15.31
C ALA A 293 -10.13 22.39 -16.06
N ILE A 294 -10.23 21.08 -15.75
CA ILE A 294 -11.28 20.20 -16.31
C ILE A 294 -12.67 20.70 -15.87
N SER A 295 -12.84 21.09 -14.61
CA SER A 295 -14.11 21.62 -14.11
C SER A 295 -14.54 22.87 -14.87
N VAL A 296 -13.64 23.84 -15.05
CA VAL A 296 -13.89 25.08 -15.79
C VAL A 296 -14.23 24.78 -17.26
N TYR A 297 -13.45 23.90 -17.90
CA TYR A 297 -13.71 23.49 -19.29
C TYR A 297 -15.11 22.88 -19.45
N LEU A 298 -15.48 21.93 -18.59
CA LEU A 298 -16.79 21.27 -18.65
C LEU A 298 -17.96 22.21 -18.34
N TYR A 299 -17.76 23.19 -17.45
CA TYR A 299 -18.76 24.21 -17.14
C TYR A 299 -19.09 25.07 -18.36
N TYR A 300 -18.07 25.62 -19.04
CA TYR A 300 -18.28 26.40 -20.25
C TYR A 300 -18.78 25.57 -21.43
N LYS A 301 -18.35 24.31 -21.54
CA LYS A 301 -18.87 23.39 -22.56
C LYS A 301 -20.37 23.11 -22.37
N MET A 302 -20.81 22.93 -21.14
CA MET A 302 -22.23 22.72 -20.82
C MET A 302 -23.09 23.96 -21.12
N GLN A 303 -22.55 25.16 -20.94
CA GLN A 303 -23.22 26.43 -21.28
C GLN A 303 -23.22 26.77 -22.77
N GLY A 304 -22.53 26.00 -23.61
CA GLY A 304 -22.34 26.32 -25.02
C GLY A 304 -21.58 27.60 -25.31
N SER A 305 -20.84 28.12 -24.32
CA SER A 305 -20.09 29.36 -24.37
C SER A 305 -18.59 29.19 -24.63
N LEU A 306 -18.17 27.98 -25.00
CA LEU A 306 -16.78 27.75 -25.42
C LEU A 306 -16.52 28.42 -26.80
N VAL A 307 -15.57 29.31 -26.83
CA VAL A 307 -15.11 29.96 -28.07
C VAL A 307 -14.40 28.95 -28.98
N TYR A 308 -13.72 28.00 -28.40
CA TYR A 308 -13.02 26.88 -29.08
C TYR A 308 -13.35 25.55 -28.37
N ASP A 309 -14.18 24.71 -29.00
CA ASP A 309 -14.44 23.31 -28.51
C ASP A 309 -13.69 22.29 -29.37
N GLU A 310 -12.38 22.41 -29.35
CA GLU A 310 -11.50 21.51 -30.10
C GLU A 310 -11.16 20.26 -29.28
N MET A 311 -11.16 19.09 -29.93
CA MET A 311 -10.96 17.80 -29.30
C MET A 311 -9.62 17.65 -28.57
N TRP A 312 -8.58 18.40 -28.95
CA TRP A 312 -7.27 18.35 -28.32
C TRP A 312 -7.26 18.94 -26.89
N ILE A 313 -8.17 19.87 -26.56
CA ILE A 313 -8.21 20.53 -25.24
C ILE A 313 -8.50 19.52 -24.13
N PRO A 314 -9.62 18.76 -24.14
CA PRO A 314 -9.88 17.74 -23.12
C PRO A 314 -8.83 16.63 -23.12
N ILE A 315 -8.24 16.30 -24.29
CA ILE A 315 -7.14 15.33 -24.37
C ILE A 315 -5.95 15.81 -23.55
N VAL A 316 -5.49 17.04 -23.73
CA VAL A 316 -4.35 17.59 -22.98
C VAL A 316 -4.66 17.66 -21.49
N LEU A 317 -5.85 18.10 -21.10
CA LEU A 317 -6.24 18.22 -19.70
C LEU A 317 -6.24 16.85 -18.99
N ILE A 318 -6.80 15.81 -19.62
CA ILE A 318 -6.84 14.47 -19.02
C ILE A 318 -5.44 13.83 -18.99
N ASN A 319 -4.59 14.13 -19.98
CA ASN A 319 -3.21 13.67 -20.01
C ASN A 319 -2.37 14.27 -18.88
N ILE A 320 -2.51 15.57 -18.60
CA ILE A 320 -1.85 16.24 -17.48
C ILE A 320 -2.30 15.62 -16.16
N LYS A 321 -3.59 15.35 -16.00
CA LYS A 321 -4.15 14.68 -14.81
C LYS A 321 -3.54 13.28 -14.63
N ILE A 322 -3.47 12.46 -15.69
CA ILE A 322 -2.91 11.12 -15.64
C ILE A 322 -1.41 11.15 -15.36
N LEU A 323 -0.68 12.10 -15.94
CA LEU A 323 0.74 12.31 -15.66
C LEU A 323 0.96 12.59 -14.16
N ALA A 324 0.19 13.54 -13.60
CA ALA A 324 0.27 13.87 -12.17
C ALA A 324 -0.03 12.67 -11.28
N LEU A 325 -1.07 11.90 -11.62
CA LEU A 325 -1.48 10.70 -10.89
C LEU A 325 -0.39 9.62 -10.96
N ALA A 326 0.13 9.32 -12.15
CA ALA A 326 1.04 8.19 -12.38
C ALA A 326 2.45 8.46 -11.87
N VAL A 327 2.96 9.69 -11.99
CA VAL A 327 4.35 10.01 -11.62
C VAL A 327 4.54 10.19 -10.12
N GLY A 328 3.55 10.75 -9.41
CA GLY A 328 3.75 11.05 -7.99
C GLY A 328 2.57 10.77 -7.09
N VAL A 329 1.37 11.26 -7.41
CA VAL A 329 0.20 11.16 -6.51
C VAL A 329 -0.09 9.72 -6.08
N PHE A 330 0.09 8.74 -6.97
CA PHE A 330 -0.14 7.32 -6.68
C PHE A 330 1.09 6.60 -6.06
N PRO A 331 2.31 6.67 -6.64
CA PRO A 331 3.45 5.91 -6.14
C PRO A 331 4.09 6.51 -4.86
N VAL A 332 4.12 7.84 -4.71
CA VAL A 332 4.82 8.48 -3.57
C VAL A 332 4.19 8.13 -2.21
N PRO A 333 2.87 8.14 -2.01
CA PRO A 333 2.24 7.70 -0.76
C PRO A 333 2.57 6.25 -0.38
N ASN A 334 2.70 5.33 -1.35
CA ASN A 334 3.08 3.95 -1.09
C ASN A 334 4.52 3.86 -0.53
N VAL A 335 5.43 4.67 -1.04
CA VAL A 335 6.82 4.74 -0.54
C VAL A 335 6.85 5.39 0.85
N ILE A 336 6.19 6.54 1.02
CA ILE A 336 6.09 7.25 2.31
C ILE A 336 5.50 6.33 3.39
N GLY A 337 4.45 5.57 3.08
CA GLY A 337 3.83 4.63 4.02
C GLY A 337 4.78 3.56 4.56
N GLY A 338 5.82 3.19 3.79
CA GLY A 338 6.89 2.32 4.25
C GLY A 338 7.95 3.00 5.13
N GLU A 339 8.06 4.33 5.04
CA GLU A 339 9.13 5.14 5.66
C GLU A 339 8.68 5.89 6.92
N VAL A 340 7.40 6.26 7.08
CA VAL A 340 6.93 7.17 8.15
C VAL A 340 6.52 6.48 9.45
N PHE A 341 6.20 5.19 9.42
CA PHE A 341 5.76 4.50 10.64
C PHE A 341 6.93 4.01 11.48
N PRO A 342 7.04 4.44 12.77
CA PRO A 342 7.97 3.85 13.72
C PRO A 342 7.80 2.34 13.82
N LEU A 343 8.89 1.61 14.07
CA LEU A 343 8.86 0.14 14.10
C LEU A 343 7.83 -0.42 15.09
N GLN A 344 7.72 0.23 16.27
CA GLN A 344 6.78 -0.17 17.32
C GLN A 344 5.30 0.00 16.94
N TYR A 345 4.96 0.97 16.07
CA TYR A 345 3.58 1.30 15.68
C TYR A 345 3.25 0.92 14.24
N ARG A 346 4.21 0.37 13.49
CA ARG A 346 4.09 0.08 12.04
C ARG A 346 2.89 -0.81 11.72
N SER A 347 2.63 -1.84 12.52
CA SER A 347 1.51 -2.76 12.28
C SER A 347 0.17 -2.04 12.44
N ILE A 348 -0.03 -1.32 13.55
CA ILE A 348 -1.28 -0.61 13.84
C ILE A 348 -1.46 0.55 12.85
N GLY A 349 -0.44 1.38 12.67
CA GLY A 349 -0.47 2.52 11.76
C GLY A 349 -0.71 2.09 10.31
N GLY A 350 -0.05 1.02 9.87
CA GLY A 350 -0.25 0.43 8.55
C GLY A 350 -1.68 -0.10 8.34
N THR A 351 -2.26 -0.76 9.35
CA THR A 351 -3.64 -1.24 9.29
C THR A 351 -4.64 -0.08 9.18
N ILE A 352 -4.51 0.95 10.02
CA ILE A 352 -5.39 2.14 9.97
C ILE A 352 -5.25 2.84 8.61
N SER A 353 -4.04 2.94 8.09
CA SER A 353 -3.75 3.49 6.77
C SER A 353 -4.45 2.71 5.65
N LEU A 354 -4.39 1.38 5.66
CA LEU A 354 -5.08 0.53 4.69
C LEU A 354 -6.61 0.62 4.79
N LEU A 355 -7.14 0.75 6.01
CA LEU A 355 -8.58 0.99 6.22
C LEU A 355 -9.03 2.31 5.62
N SER A 356 -8.24 3.37 5.79
CA SER A 356 -8.50 4.66 5.18
C SER A 356 -8.48 4.56 3.65
N PHE A 357 -7.52 3.84 3.06
CA PHE A 357 -7.47 3.63 1.61
C PHE A 357 -8.73 2.90 1.10
N SER A 358 -9.08 1.76 1.71
CA SER A 358 -10.22 0.94 1.28
C SER A 358 -11.57 1.65 1.51
N GLY A 359 -11.70 2.36 2.64
CA GLY A 359 -12.91 3.13 2.95
C GLY A 359 -13.12 4.29 1.98
N THR A 360 -12.06 5.04 1.66
CA THR A 360 -12.14 6.13 0.68
C THR A 360 -12.29 5.62 -0.75
N PHE A 361 -11.71 4.48 -1.10
CA PHE A 361 -11.94 3.80 -2.37
C PHE A 361 -13.42 3.44 -2.55
N PHE A 362 -14.03 2.81 -1.54
CA PHE A 362 -15.47 2.54 -1.52
C PHE A 362 -16.29 3.82 -1.67
N LEU A 363 -15.98 4.84 -0.87
CA LEU A 363 -16.72 6.11 -0.85
C LEU A 363 -16.72 6.78 -2.23
N VAL A 364 -15.54 6.90 -2.85
CA VAL A 364 -15.37 7.51 -4.17
C VAL A 364 -16.20 6.79 -5.23
N LEU A 365 -16.13 5.45 -5.29
CA LEU A 365 -16.90 4.68 -6.27
C LEU A 365 -18.40 4.72 -6.01
N LYS A 366 -18.82 4.66 -4.73
CA LYS A 366 -20.22 4.68 -4.35
C LYS A 366 -20.90 6.02 -4.61
N THR A 367 -20.19 7.12 -4.40
CA THR A 367 -20.75 8.47 -4.52
C THR A 367 -20.63 9.06 -5.92
N PHE A 368 -19.68 8.57 -6.76
CA PHE A 368 -19.36 9.18 -8.05
C PHE A 368 -20.59 9.39 -8.94
N THR A 369 -21.39 8.36 -9.18
CA THR A 369 -22.54 8.44 -10.07
C THR A 369 -23.59 9.41 -9.53
N SER A 370 -23.92 9.33 -8.23
CA SER A 370 -24.87 10.27 -7.61
C SER A 370 -24.37 11.72 -7.62
N LEU A 371 -23.07 11.93 -7.47
CA LEU A 371 -22.48 13.25 -7.58
C LEU A 371 -22.56 13.79 -9.02
N VAL A 372 -22.34 12.93 -10.03
CA VAL A 372 -22.48 13.30 -11.44
C VAL A 372 -23.93 13.66 -11.77
N GLU A 373 -24.92 12.91 -11.26
CA GLU A 373 -26.34 13.17 -11.44
C GLU A 373 -26.79 14.49 -10.81
N ASN A 374 -26.29 14.83 -9.61
CA ASN A 374 -26.73 16.00 -8.85
C ASN A 374 -25.95 17.28 -9.16
N LEU A 375 -24.64 17.18 -9.37
CA LEU A 375 -23.73 18.32 -9.54
C LEU A 375 -23.23 18.49 -10.98
N GLY A 376 -23.50 17.50 -11.85
CA GLY A 376 -22.85 17.42 -13.15
C GLY A 376 -21.37 17.01 -13.04
N MET A 377 -20.79 16.62 -14.15
CA MET A 377 -19.38 16.19 -14.18
C MET A 377 -18.41 17.33 -13.76
N TYR A 378 -18.72 18.58 -14.14
CA TYR A 378 -17.93 19.76 -13.74
C TYR A 378 -17.91 19.96 -12.23
N GLY A 379 -19.07 19.76 -11.56
CA GLY A 379 -19.18 19.89 -10.12
C GLY A 379 -18.42 18.81 -9.36
N VAL A 380 -18.37 17.59 -9.91
CA VAL A 380 -17.56 16.51 -9.34
C VAL A 380 -16.07 16.84 -9.39
N TYR A 381 -15.57 17.36 -10.53
CA TYR A 381 -14.16 17.79 -10.63
C TYR A 381 -13.84 18.95 -9.71
N LEU A 382 -14.77 19.90 -9.54
CA LEU A 382 -14.64 21.01 -8.60
C LEU A 382 -14.54 20.52 -7.15
N LEU A 383 -15.46 19.64 -6.74
CA LEU A 383 -15.49 19.06 -5.41
C LEU A 383 -14.20 18.27 -5.13
N TYR A 384 -13.78 17.43 -6.08
CA TYR A 384 -12.56 16.64 -5.94
C TYR A 384 -11.32 17.54 -5.86
N GLY A 385 -11.25 18.59 -6.69
CA GLY A 385 -10.19 19.60 -6.62
C GLY A 385 -10.10 20.28 -5.23
N GLY A 386 -11.25 20.60 -4.63
CA GLY A 386 -11.33 21.12 -3.27
C GLY A 386 -10.82 20.15 -2.21
N ILE A 387 -11.23 18.87 -2.28
CA ILE A 387 -10.76 17.82 -1.37
C ILE A 387 -9.25 17.60 -1.51
N LEU A 388 -8.74 17.57 -2.74
CA LEU A 388 -7.30 17.46 -3.00
C LEU A 388 -6.52 18.63 -2.40
N SER A 389 -7.04 19.86 -2.54
CA SER A 389 -6.42 21.08 -1.98
C SER A 389 -6.33 21.01 -0.47
N TYR A 390 -7.42 20.59 0.19
CA TYR A 390 -7.44 20.36 1.65
C TYR A 390 -6.42 19.30 2.07
N CYS A 391 -6.43 18.15 1.41
CA CYS A 391 -5.48 17.07 1.73
C CYS A 391 -4.02 17.52 1.52
N MET A 392 -3.74 18.25 0.44
CA MET A 392 -2.40 18.77 0.19
C MET A 392 -1.94 19.77 1.24
N MET A 393 -2.85 20.61 1.77
CA MET A 393 -2.53 21.52 2.88
C MET A 393 -2.13 20.74 4.14
N VAL A 394 -2.89 19.69 4.50
CA VAL A 394 -2.55 18.87 5.66
C VAL A 394 -1.24 18.11 5.45
N ILE A 395 -1.02 17.57 4.25
CA ILE A 395 0.23 16.86 3.89
C ILE A 395 1.41 17.85 3.94
N TRP A 396 1.23 19.09 3.50
CA TRP A 396 2.27 20.12 3.53
C TRP A 396 2.76 20.40 4.96
N ILE A 397 1.85 20.44 5.91
CA ILE A 397 2.15 20.67 7.32
C ILE A 397 2.85 19.45 7.97
N LEU A 398 2.38 18.23 7.64
CA LEU A 398 2.77 17.01 8.35
C LEU A 398 3.91 16.23 7.69
N LEU A 399 4.11 16.35 6.37
CA LEU A 399 5.07 15.53 5.65
C LEU A 399 6.51 16.04 5.83
N PRO A 400 7.38 15.33 6.56
CA PRO A 400 8.81 15.60 6.58
C PRO A 400 9.46 15.09 5.28
N GLU A 401 10.70 15.52 5.00
CA GLU A 401 11.48 14.87 3.94
C GLU A 401 12.01 13.52 4.45
N THR A 402 11.67 12.44 3.75
CA THR A 402 12.03 11.08 4.17
C THR A 402 13.22 10.50 3.41
N LYS A 403 13.57 11.08 2.24
CA LYS A 403 14.65 10.57 1.40
C LYS A 403 16.00 10.61 2.11
N GLY A 404 16.66 9.43 2.21
CA GLY A 404 18.00 9.30 2.78
C GLY A 404 18.04 9.40 4.31
N LYS A 405 16.88 9.44 4.99
CA LYS A 405 16.81 9.43 6.45
C LYS A 405 16.52 8.04 6.98
N THR A 406 17.07 7.75 8.15
CA THR A 406 16.74 6.54 8.89
C THR A 406 15.33 6.66 9.51
N LEU A 407 14.69 5.53 9.79
CA LEU A 407 13.38 5.50 10.46
C LEU A 407 13.39 6.26 11.78
N GLN A 408 14.50 6.18 12.54
CA GLN A 408 14.67 6.88 13.80
C GLN A 408 14.74 8.40 13.61
N GLN A 409 15.43 8.88 12.57
CA GLN A 409 15.48 10.32 12.25
C GLN A 409 14.09 10.85 11.87
N ILE A 410 13.29 10.08 11.12
CA ILE A 410 11.93 10.46 10.75
C ILE A 410 11.01 10.48 11.99
N GLU A 411 11.15 9.49 12.89
CA GLU A 411 10.41 9.45 14.16
C GLU A 411 10.72 10.68 15.03
N ASN A 412 11.98 11.05 15.16
CA ASN A 412 12.43 12.23 15.91
C ASN A 412 11.84 13.54 15.33
N GLU A 413 11.71 13.65 14.02
CA GLU A 413 11.03 14.81 13.39
C GLU A 413 9.54 14.89 13.74
N PHE A 414 8.84 13.76 13.78
CA PHE A 414 7.44 13.73 14.21
C PHE A 414 7.27 14.06 15.70
N ARG A 415 8.22 13.61 16.53
CA ARG A 415 8.26 13.88 17.96
C ARG A 415 8.57 15.35 18.26
N GLY A 416 9.37 16.00 17.41
CA GLY A 416 9.81 17.40 17.56
C GLY A 416 10.98 17.59 18.53
N LYS A 417 11.53 16.51 19.08
CA LYS A 417 12.72 16.50 19.94
C LYS A 417 13.53 15.23 19.65
N PRO A 418 14.89 15.30 19.63
CA PRO A 418 15.72 14.09 19.62
C PRO A 418 15.48 13.30 20.91
N ILE A 419 15.63 11.98 20.84
CA ILE A 419 15.61 11.13 22.04
C ILE A 419 16.77 11.56 22.92
N THR A 420 16.50 11.89 24.18
CA THR A 420 17.55 12.18 25.16
C THR A 420 18.29 10.91 25.54
N SER A 421 19.57 11.04 25.93
CA SER A 421 20.40 9.91 26.38
C SER A 421 19.72 9.15 27.53
N GLU A 422 19.00 9.85 28.42
CA GLU A 422 18.22 9.27 29.51
C GLU A 422 17.04 8.41 29.02
N GLU A 423 16.36 8.80 27.93
CA GLU A 423 15.29 7.98 27.31
C GLU A 423 15.87 6.76 26.62
N ILE A 424 17.07 6.85 26.02
CA ILE A 424 17.80 5.70 25.46
C ILE A 424 18.20 4.75 26.59
N GLU A 425 18.71 5.25 27.68
CA GLU A 425 19.06 4.47 28.86
C GLU A 425 17.83 3.81 29.50
N ALA A 426 16.73 4.53 29.65
CA ALA A 426 15.45 3.97 30.15
C ALA A 426 14.89 2.88 29.22
N LEU A 427 15.02 3.02 27.90
CA LEU A 427 14.66 1.99 26.93
C LEU A 427 15.63 0.80 26.94
N THR A 428 16.88 1.02 27.31
CA THR A 428 17.92 -0.01 27.42
C THR A 428 17.88 -0.71 28.78
N THR A 429 17.67 0.02 29.86
CA THR A 429 17.53 -0.53 31.22
C THR A 429 16.22 -1.29 31.43
N CYS A 430 15.14 -0.93 30.76
CA CYS A 430 13.95 -1.79 30.67
C CYS A 430 14.22 -3.14 29.92
N LYS A 431 15.39 -3.32 29.29
CA LYS A 431 15.75 -4.53 28.55
C LYS A 431 16.75 -5.46 29.26
N ILE A 432 17.32 -5.04 30.39
CA ILE A 432 18.30 -5.86 31.11
C ILE A 432 17.79 -6.07 32.55
N PRO A 433 17.29 -7.26 32.92
CA PRO A 433 17.18 -7.61 34.32
C PRO A 433 18.62 -7.74 34.85
N GLU A 434 19.00 -6.93 35.84
CA GLU A 434 20.20 -7.09 36.65
C GLU A 434 20.24 -8.51 37.26
N GLY A 435 20.91 -9.42 36.63
CA GLY A 435 20.99 -10.81 37.12
C GLY A 435 21.98 -11.72 36.44
N GLN A 436 22.67 -11.31 35.37
CA GLN A 436 23.57 -12.22 34.64
C GLN A 436 24.98 -11.66 34.33
N THR A 437 25.49 -10.70 35.09
CA THR A 437 26.87 -10.19 34.92
C THR A 437 27.89 -10.91 35.82
N VAL A 438 27.62 -12.07 36.35
CA VAL A 438 28.55 -12.77 37.32
C VAL A 438 29.02 -14.14 36.80
N LEU A 439 29.05 -14.41 35.50
CA LEU A 439 29.60 -15.72 35.07
C LEU A 439 30.66 -15.65 33.96
N ASN A 440 31.24 -14.50 33.64
CA ASN A 440 32.31 -14.44 32.60
C ASN A 440 33.61 -13.76 33.01
N GLN A 441 33.89 -13.58 34.33
CA GLN A 441 35.20 -13.07 34.78
C GLN A 441 36.10 -14.13 35.42
N ASN A 442 35.69 -15.39 35.52
CA ASN A 442 36.48 -16.45 36.15
C ASN A 442 37.05 -17.50 35.20
N SER A 443 36.95 -17.34 33.87
CA SER A 443 37.51 -18.30 32.90
C SER A 443 38.72 -17.82 32.13
N THR A 444 39.19 -16.59 32.32
CA THR A 444 40.35 -16.04 31.60
C THR A 444 41.62 -15.89 32.46
N SER A 445 41.64 -16.34 33.72
CA SER A 445 42.78 -16.24 34.59
C SER A 445 43.45 -17.59 34.97
N LYS A 446 43.08 -18.71 34.31
CA LYS A 446 43.70 -20.02 34.58
C LYS A 446 44.38 -20.72 33.41
N GLU A 447 44.46 -20.11 32.22
CA GLU A 447 45.14 -20.74 31.06
C GLU A 447 46.39 -19.97 30.55
N SER A 448 46.93 -19.03 31.29
CA SER A 448 48.17 -18.33 30.92
C SER A 448 49.38 -18.67 31.84
N GLY A 449 49.34 -19.78 32.57
CA GLY A 449 50.36 -20.20 33.55
C GLY A 449 51.16 -21.44 33.24
N GLU A 450 50.94 -22.16 32.14
CA GLU A 450 51.59 -23.49 31.93
C GLU A 450 52.13 -23.72 30.52
N LEU A 451 52.76 -22.73 29.88
CA LEU A 451 53.54 -22.98 28.64
C LEU A 451 54.82 -22.12 28.61
N LEU A 452 55.63 -22.23 29.68
CA LEU A 452 57.05 -21.80 29.68
C LEU A 452 57.80 -22.72 30.62
N HIS A 453 58.03 -24.00 30.22
CA HIS A 453 59.11 -24.90 30.61
C HIS A 453 58.83 -26.31 30.04
N LYS A 454 59.13 -26.51 28.75
CA LYS A 454 59.93 -27.65 28.27
C LYS A 454 60.22 -27.47 26.79
#